data_772d4bf49d797986afe01f27450852f1
#
_entry.id   772d4bf49d797986afe01f27450852f1
#
_cell.length_a   1.000
_cell.length_b   1.000
_cell.length_c   1.000
_cell.angle_alpha   90.00
_cell.angle_beta   90.00
_cell.angle_gamma   90.00
#
_symmetry.space_group_name_H-M   'P 1'
#
loop_
_entity.id
_entity.type
_entity.pdbx_description
1 polymer ?
#
loop_
_entity_poly.entity_id
_entity_poly.type
_entity_poly.pdbx_seq_one_letter_code
_entity_poly.pdbx_strand_id
1 'polypeptide(L)'
;MQEVFAGVMQRRLKENRRENDVLQVFMDAIYKDGTKLPPHEVTGLMICLLFAGQHTSSVTSTWTGLYLLQDKGKVLKELVEEQKRHAKVDHDSIKDMPLLHAAVSEALRLQPPLIFLMREVLEDREYKGMTLPKGDKIFLSPTLAGRRADVFTNPNEYDPYRFLAPREEQRKFSHGWLGFGGGRHRCIGENFAYMQIKTIWAYLLRNFELEMEGGLPQPNYEALVVGPHHHQCFVKYKRRAAPL
;
A
#
# COMPACT_ATOMS: atom_id res chain seq x y z
N MET A 1 6.90 21.15 -10.49
CA MET A 1 6.55 20.77 -9.09
C MET A 1 7.33 21.56 -8.04
N GLN A 2 8.66 21.72 -8.16
CA GLN A 2 9.44 22.52 -7.21
C GLN A 2 8.91 23.94 -7.04
N GLU A 3 8.67 24.65 -8.14
CA GLU A 3 8.13 26.01 -8.14
C GLU A 3 6.75 26.11 -7.51
N VAL A 4 5.90 25.08 -7.71
CA VAL A 4 4.56 25.04 -7.10
C VAL A 4 4.66 24.99 -5.57
N PHE A 5 5.45 24.06 -5.02
CA PHE A 5 5.62 23.97 -3.56
C PHE A 5 6.32 25.18 -2.99
N ALA A 6 7.37 25.68 -3.65
CA ALA A 6 8.07 26.91 -3.23
C ALA A 6 7.09 28.11 -3.18
N GLY A 7 6.25 28.27 -4.19
CA GLY A 7 5.25 29.33 -4.22
C GLY A 7 4.18 29.22 -3.13
N VAL A 8 3.76 27.99 -2.79
CA VAL A 8 2.82 27.76 -1.66
C VAL A 8 3.47 28.11 -0.34
N MET A 9 4.71 27.66 -0.10
CA MET A 9 5.46 27.97 1.12
C MET A 9 5.66 29.49 1.30
N GLN A 10 6.09 30.19 0.24
CA GLN A 10 6.26 31.65 0.28
C GLN A 10 4.97 32.38 0.61
N ARG A 11 3.82 31.96 0.02
CA ARG A 11 2.51 32.54 0.32
C ARG A 11 2.14 32.35 1.79
N ARG A 12 2.30 31.11 2.33
CA ARG A 12 2.04 30.83 3.74
C ARG A 12 2.86 31.71 4.67
N LEU A 13 4.15 31.87 4.38
CA LEU A 13 5.04 32.73 5.17
C LEU A 13 4.63 34.21 5.11
N LYS A 14 4.31 34.71 3.90
CA LYS A 14 3.89 36.11 3.69
C LYS A 14 2.56 36.42 4.38
N GLU A 15 1.62 35.46 4.35
CA GLU A 15 0.28 35.61 4.93
C GLU A 15 0.23 35.21 6.42
N ASN A 16 1.36 34.79 7.00
CA ASN A 16 1.45 34.20 8.35
C ASN A 16 0.40 33.09 8.56
N ARG A 17 0.14 32.29 7.49
CA ARG A 17 -0.87 31.25 7.47
C ARG A 17 -0.25 29.88 7.76
N ARG A 18 -0.86 29.16 8.69
CA ARG A 18 -0.49 27.77 9.01
C ARG A 18 -1.66 26.87 8.66
N GLU A 19 -1.31 25.69 8.10
CA GLU A 19 -2.29 24.69 7.68
C GLU A 19 -2.04 23.38 8.41
N ASN A 20 -3.09 22.60 8.60
CA ASN A 20 -2.97 21.26 9.18
C ASN A 20 -2.74 20.22 8.07
N ASP A 21 -1.56 20.29 7.46
CA ASP A 21 -1.15 19.39 6.39
C ASP A 21 0.34 19.00 6.46
N VAL A 22 0.73 18.02 5.67
CA VAL A 22 2.09 17.47 5.67
C VAL A 22 3.14 18.49 5.20
N LEU A 23 2.77 19.42 4.32
CA LEU A 23 3.68 20.50 3.91
C LEU A 23 4.03 21.38 5.10
N GLN A 24 3.06 21.71 5.95
CA GLN A 24 3.32 22.48 7.17
C GLN A 24 4.20 21.71 8.15
N VAL A 25 3.98 20.39 8.29
CA VAL A 25 4.83 19.55 9.14
C VAL A 25 6.29 19.62 8.68
N PHE A 26 6.55 19.57 7.37
CA PHE A 26 7.92 19.69 6.85
C PHE A 26 8.48 21.12 6.96
N MET A 27 7.66 22.15 6.78
CA MET A 27 8.08 23.53 6.97
C MET A 27 8.47 23.84 8.43
N ASP A 28 7.88 23.11 9.37
CA ASP A 28 8.16 23.26 10.81
C ASP A 28 9.24 22.29 11.32
N ALA A 29 9.62 21.31 10.51
CA ALA A 29 10.59 20.30 10.89
C ALA A 29 11.97 20.91 11.15
N ILE A 30 12.65 20.37 12.16
CA ILE A 30 13.98 20.75 12.58
C ILE A 30 14.90 19.53 12.63
N TYR A 31 16.16 19.71 12.30
CA TYR A 31 17.18 18.71 12.49
C TYR A 31 17.52 18.50 13.98
N LYS A 32 18.26 17.43 14.27
CA LYS A 32 18.71 17.15 15.65
C LYS A 32 19.58 18.23 16.28
N ASP A 33 20.25 19.03 15.45
CA ASP A 33 21.07 20.18 15.85
C ASP A 33 20.25 21.46 16.07
N GLY A 34 18.93 21.41 15.88
CA GLY A 34 18.02 22.54 16.04
C GLY A 34 17.86 23.42 14.79
N THR A 35 18.55 23.13 13.69
CA THR A 35 18.38 23.88 12.44
C THR A 35 17.09 23.50 11.72
N LYS A 36 16.43 24.45 11.06
CA LYS A 36 15.22 24.20 10.25
C LYS A 36 15.58 23.57 8.91
N LEU A 37 14.69 22.73 8.39
CA LEU A 37 14.82 22.25 7.03
C LEU A 37 14.78 23.43 6.04
N PRO A 38 15.74 23.52 5.12
CA PRO A 38 15.71 24.56 4.10
C PRO A 38 14.59 24.30 3.08
N PRO A 39 14.02 25.35 2.44
CA PRO A 39 12.88 25.22 1.52
C PRO A 39 13.04 24.21 0.39
N HIS A 40 14.26 24.05 -0.14
CA HIS A 40 14.52 23.08 -1.21
C HIS A 40 14.40 21.63 -0.74
N GLU A 41 14.78 21.32 0.50
CA GLU A 41 14.61 19.99 1.09
C GLU A 41 13.14 19.70 1.40
N VAL A 42 12.41 20.67 1.95
CA VAL A 42 10.96 20.54 2.13
C VAL A 42 10.26 20.21 0.80
N THR A 43 10.64 20.90 -0.26
CA THR A 43 10.13 20.63 -1.61
C THR A 43 10.52 19.25 -2.11
N GLY A 44 11.76 18.83 -1.88
CA GLY A 44 12.27 17.50 -2.22
C GLY A 44 11.47 16.39 -1.50
N LEU A 45 11.20 16.56 -0.21
CA LEU A 45 10.40 15.62 0.58
C LEU A 45 8.96 15.53 0.09
N MET A 46 8.33 16.66 -0.27
CA MET A 46 6.98 16.66 -0.85
C MET A 46 6.93 15.90 -2.19
N ILE A 47 7.93 16.12 -3.06
CA ILE A 47 8.04 15.40 -4.33
C ILE A 47 8.23 13.89 -4.07
N CYS A 48 9.12 13.53 -3.14
CA CYS A 48 9.37 12.15 -2.75
C CYS A 48 8.08 11.45 -2.27
N LEU A 49 7.28 12.11 -1.42
CA LEU A 49 5.99 11.56 -0.96
C LEU A 49 5.02 11.28 -2.11
N LEU A 50 4.90 12.22 -3.07
CA LEU A 50 4.03 12.03 -4.23
C LEU A 50 4.48 10.83 -5.06
N PHE A 51 5.76 10.71 -5.37
CA PHE A 51 6.29 9.57 -6.13
C PHE A 51 6.13 8.25 -5.38
N ALA A 52 6.45 8.23 -4.09
CA ALA A 52 6.33 7.03 -3.28
C ALA A 52 4.89 6.50 -3.18
N GLY A 53 3.91 7.42 -3.05
CA GLY A 53 2.50 7.07 -2.89
C GLY A 53 1.75 6.76 -4.19
N GLN A 54 2.14 7.36 -5.31
CA GLN A 54 1.38 7.27 -6.56
C GLN A 54 1.39 5.87 -7.16
N HIS A 55 2.55 5.34 -7.50
CA HIS A 55 2.65 4.04 -8.19
C HIS A 55 2.34 2.87 -7.29
N THR A 56 2.85 2.86 -6.07
CA THR A 56 2.66 1.75 -5.14
C THR A 56 1.19 1.57 -4.76
N SER A 57 0.48 2.65 -4.45
CA SER A 57 -0.94 2.61 -4.11
C SER A 57 -1.82 2.23 -5.30
N SER A 58 -1.55 2.77 -6.50
CA SER A 58 -2.33 2.44 -7.70
C SER A 58 -2.19 0.97 -8.08
N VAL A 59 -0.97 0.44 -8.06
CA VAL A 59 -0.70 -0.98 -8.34
C VAL A 59 -1.37 -1.88 -7.32
N THR A 60 -1.25 -1.57 -6.02
CA THR A 60 -1.90 -2.33 -4.95
C THR A 60 -3.41 -2.32 -5.09
N SER A 61 -4.00 -1.15 -5.38
CA SER A 61 -5.44 -1.01 -5.63
C SER A 61 -5.89 -1.84 -6.83
N THR A 62 -5.12 -1.84 -7.91
CA THR A 62 -5.42 -2.63 -9.11
C THR A 62 -5.38 -4.13 -8.81
N TRP A 63 -4.33 -4.66 -8.17
CA TRP A 63 -4.24 -6.06 -7.78
C TRP A 63 -5.36 -6.47 -6.82
N THR A 64 -5.72 -5.60 -5.87
CA THR A 64 -6.88 -5.84 -4.99
C THR A 64 -8.14 -6.09 -5.81
N GLY A 65 -8.42 -5.24 -6.77
CA GLY A 65 -9.60 -5.40 -7.63
C GLY A 65 -9.57 -6.66 -8.49
N LEU A 66 -8.44 -6.93 -9.12
CA LEU A 66 -8.29 -8.10 -9.97
C LEU A 66 -8.54 -9.40 -9.20
N TYR A 67 -7.99 -9.54 -8.00
CA TYR A 67 -8.25 -10.69 -7.13
C TYR A 67 -9.69 -10.76 -6.67
N LEU A 68 -10.31 -9.66 -6.28
CA LEU A 68 -11.72 -9.61 -5.89
C LEU A 68 -12.66 -10.05 -7.03
N LEU A 69 -12.33 -9.66 -8.26
CA LEU A 69 -13.14 -9.99 -9.43
C LEU A 69 -12.87 -11.43 -9.92
N GLN A 70 -11.66 -11.97 -9.69
CA GLN A 70 -11.33 -13.34 -10.05
C GLN A 70 -12.05 -14.38 -9.17
N ASP A 71 -12.30 -14.10 -7.90
CA ASP A 71 -12.90 -15.01 -6.90
C ASP A 71 -14.38 -15.36 -7.18
N LYS A 72 -14.87 -15.12 -8.38
CA LYS A 72 -16.26 -15.39 -8.81
C LYS A 72 -17.34 -14.94 -7.80
N GLY A 73 -16.97 -13.97 -6.98
CA GLY A 73 -17.92 -13.18 -6.23
C GLY A 73 -18.21 -13.62 -4.79
N LYS A 74 -17.49 -14.56 -4.17
CA LYS A 74 -17.73 -14.86 -2.75
C LYS A 74 -17.30 -13.67 -1.87
N VAL A 75 -16.02 -13.32 -1.88
CA VAL A 75 -15.49 -12.18 -1.12
C VAL A 75 -16.13 -10.88 -1.57
N LEU A 76 -16.35 -10.72 -2.88
CA LEU A 76 -17.00 -9.52 -3.44
C LEU A 76 -18.42 -9.31 -2.90
N LYS A 77 -19.22 -10.36 -2.77
CA LYS A 77 -20.57 -10.28 -2.18
C LYS A 77 -20.53 -9.86 -0.72
N GLU A 78 -19.62 -10.44 0.06
CA GLU A 78 -19.46 -10.09 1.47
C GLU A 78 -18.95 -8.65 1.65
N LEU A 79 -18.07 -8.17 0.76
CA LEU A 79 -17.65 -6.78 0.73
C LEU A 79 -18.79 -5.82 0.41
N VAL A 80 -19.70 -6.19 -0.50
CA VAL A 80 -20.91 -5.42 -0.78
C VAL A 80 -21.80 -5.35 0.46
N GLU A 81 -21.96 -6.45 1.21
CA GLU A 81 -22.69 -6.44 2.48
C GLU A 81 -21.96 -5.62 3.56
N GLU A 82 -20.63 -5.65 3.60
CA GLU A 82 -19.84 -4.76 4.48
C GLU A 82 -20.13 -3.28 4.17
N GLN A 83 -20.22 -2.90 2.87
CA GLN A 83 -20.53 -1.52 2.48
C GLN A 83 -21.92 -1.07 2.92
N LYS A 84 -22.92 -1.94 2.90
CA LYS A 84 -24.29 -1.61 3.30
C LYS A 84 -24.44 -1.24 4.79
N ARG A 85 -23.48 -1.65 5.63
CA ARG A 85 -23.48 -1.32 7.07
C ARG A 85 -23.20 0.15 7.34
N HIS A 86 -22.67 0.87 6.36
CA HIS A 86 -22.26 2.26 6.50
C HIS A 86 -23.14 3.17 5.63
N ALA A 87 -23.81 4.15 6.24
CA ALA A 87 -24.64 5.11 5.50
C ALA A 87 -23.84 5.99 4.53
N LYS A 88 -22.58 6.26 4.84
CA LYS A 88 -21.67 7.10 4.04
C LYS A 88 -20.24 6.57 4.08
N VAL A 89 -19.44 7.00 3.11
CA VAL A 89 -17.99 6.74 3.10
C VAL A 89 -17.29 7.96 3.68
N ASP A 90 -16.81 7.84 4.90
CA ASP A 90 -16.03 8.85 5.61
C ASP A 90 -14.86 8.20 6.36
N HIS A 91 -14.10 9.01 7.09
CA HIS A 91 -12.92 8.54 7.80
C HIS A 91 -13.22 7.42 8.81
N ASP A 92 -14.35 7.50 9.50
CA ASP A 92 -14.69 6.52 10.53
C ASP A 92 -15.20 5.21 9.92
N SER A 93 -16.08 5.30 8.91
CA SER A 93 -16.56 4.12 8.18
C SER A 93 -15.41 3.37 7.49
N ILE A 94 -14.44 4.10 6.91
CA ILE A 94 -13.25 3.46 6.29
C ILE A 94 -12.42 2.68 7.31
N LYS A 95 -12.33 3.12 8.55
CA LYS A 95 -11.65 2.33 9.62
C LYS A 95 -12.39 1.03 9.91
N ASP A 96 -13.71 1.08 9.94
CA ASP A 96 -14.61 -0.05 10.24
C ASP A 96 -14.97 -0.87 8.99
N MET A 97 -13.95 -1.22 8.18
CA MET A 97 -14.07 -2.12 7.03
C MET A 97 -12.96 -3.18 7.11
N PRO A 98 -13.11 -4.16 8.02
CA PRO A 98 -12.07 -5.17 8.25
C PRO A 98 -11.87 -6.12 7.07
N LEU A 99 -12.93 -6.52 6.37
CA LEU A 99 -12.82 -7.42 5.24
C LEU A 99 -12.15 -6.74 4.05
N LEU A 100 -12.49 -5.48 3.78
CA LEU A 100 -11.82 -4.70 2.73
C LEU A 100 -10.34 -4.46 3.09
N HIS A 101 -10.01 -4.21 4.35
CA HIS A 101 -8.63 -4.12 4.82
C HIS A 101 -7.87 -5.43 4.60
N ALA A 102 -8.48 -6.56 4.93
CA ALA A 102 -7.94 -7.89 4.72
C ALA A 102 -7.73 -8.20 3.23
N ALA A 103 -8.66 -7.80 2.37
CA ALA A 103 -8.55 -7.97 0.93
C ALA A 103 -7.35 -7.21 0.33
N VAL A 104 -7.12 -5.98 0.77
CA VAL A 104 -5.93 -5.18 0.38
C VAL A 104 -4.65 -5.85 0.89
N SER A 105 -4.65 -6.30 2.14
CA SER A 105 -3.49 -6.98 2.75
C SER A 105 -3.11 -8.26 2.02
N GLU A 106 -4.11 -9.03 1.59
CA GLU A 106 -3.92 -10.28 0.86
C GLU A 106 -3.40 -10.02 -0.57
N ALA A 107 -3.90 -8.99 -1.23
CA ALA A 107 -3.36 -8.57 -2.52
C ALA A 107 -1.88 -8.16 -2.40
N LEU A 108 -1.52 -7.39 -1.37
CA LEU A 108 -0.13 -7.03 -1.06
C LEU A 108 0.75 -8.25 -0.74
N ARG A 109 0.19 -9.28 -0.11
CA ARG A 109 0.92 -10.52 0.19
C ARG A 109 1.30 -11.26 -1.10
N LEU A 110 0.34 -11.37 -2.02
CA LEU A 110 0.53 -12.11 -3.28
C LEU A 110 1.31 -11.30 -4.32
N GLN A 111 1.04 -10.01 -4.40
CA GLN A 111 1.62 -9.10 -5.41
C GLN A 111 2.12 -7.81 -4.75
N PRO A 112 3.22 -7.87 -3.99
CA PRO A 112 3.82 -6.67 -3.44
C PRO A 112 4.37 -5.80 -4.58
N PRO A 113 4.13 -4.48 -4.55
CA PRO A 113 4.62 -3.57 -5.60
C PRO A 113 6.16 -3.51 -5.67
N LEU A 114 6.83 -3.73 -4.55
CA LEU A 114 8.29 -3.85 -4.45
C LEU A 114 8.65 -5.28 -4.11
N ILE A 115 9.22 -6.01 -5.09
CA ILE A 115 9.56 -7.43 -4.94
C ILE A 115 10.86 -7.67 -4.19
N PHE A 116 11.69 -6.63 -4.05
CA PHE A 116 12.93 -6.66 -3.29
C PHE A 116 13.09 -5.45 -2.38
N LEU A 117 13.56 -5.70 -1.16
CA LEU A 117 14.00 -4.69 -0.21
C LEU A 117 15.51 -4.86 -0.01
N MET A 118 16.30 -3.92 -0.49
CA MET A 118 17.76 -3.99 -0.42
C MET A 118 18.28 -3.38 0.88
N ARG A 119 19.31 -4.00 1.46
CA ARG A 119 20.08 -3.50 2.60
C ARG A 119 21.56 -3.64 2.33
N GLU A 120 22.34 -2.73 2.88
CA GLU A 120 23.81 -2.81 2.90
C GLU A 120 24.28 -3.29 4.27
N VAL A 121 25.26 -4.16 4.29
CA VAL A 121 25.95 -4.61 5.50
C VAL A 121 26.94 -3.52 5.93
N LEU A 122 26.68 -2.88 7.06
CA LEU A 122 27.49 -1.76 7.55
C LEU A 122 28.76 -2.19 8.31
N GLU A 123 28.76 -3.42 8.81
CA GLU A 123 29.89 -4.06 9.51
C GLU A 123 29.77 -5.57 9.32
N ASP A 124 30.87 -6.32 9.41
CA ASP A 124 30.85 -7.76 9.25
C ASP A 124 29.85 -8.40 10.19
N ARG A 125 29.03 -9.34 9.69
CA ARG A 125 28.00 -10.02 10.44
C ARG A 125 28.04 -11.52 10.19
N GLU A 126 27.89 -12.29 11.27
CA GLU A 126 27.71 -13.73 11.18
C GLU A 126 26.24 -14.08 11.04
N TYR A 127 25.89 -14.89 10.05
CA TYR A 127 24.55 -15.39 9.81
C TYR A 127 24.57 -16.87 9.42
N LYS A 128 24.05 -17.74 10.29
CA LYS A 128 23.97 -19.20 10.05
C LYS A 128 25.30 -19.84 9.60
N GLY A 129 26.39 -19.43 10.23
CA GLY A 129 27.72 -19.94 9.92
C GLY A 129 28.36 -19.35 8.65
N MET A 130 27.79 -18.30 8.08
CA MET A 130 28.35 -17.54 6.98
C MET A 130 28.69 -16.14 7.46
N THR A 131 29.86 -15.63 7.09
CA THR A 131 30.21 -14.23 7.30
C THR A 131 29.59 -13.40 6.17
N LEU A 132 28.87 -12.35 6.54
CA LEU A 132 28.39 -11.32 5.63
C LEU A 132 29.32 -10.13 5.72
N PRO A 133 30.21 -9.90 4.74
CA PRO A 133 31.20 -8.83 4.81
C PRO A 133 30.54 -7.44 4.74
N LYS A 134 31.19 -6.47 5.36
CA LYS A 134 30.84 -5.06 5.20
C LYS A 134 30.83 -4.66 3.72
N GLY A 135 29.79 -3.96 3.30
CA GLY A 135 29.59 -3.50 1.92
C GLY A 135 28.72 -4.43 1.08
N ASP A 136 28.51 -5.68 1.53
CA ASP A 136 27.61 -6.61 0.84
C ASP A 136 26.17 -6.09 0.80
N LYS A 137 25.44 -6.50 -0.25
CA LYS A 137 24.04 -6.16 -0.45
C LYS A 137 23.16 -7.36 -0.16
N ILE A 138 22.22 -7.20 0.78
CA ILE A 138 21.25 -8.21 1.14
C ILE A 138 19.91 -7.84 0.49
N PHE A 139 19.30 -8.79 -0.19
CA PHE A 139 17.98 -8.65 -0.78
C PHE A 139 16.97 -9.46 0.01
N LEU A 140 15.97 -8.78 0.56
CA LEU A 140 14.82 -9.38 1.19
C LEU A 140 13.66 -9.37 0.19
N SER A 141 12.99 -10.52 -0.01
CA SER A 141 11.85 -10.58 -0.93
C SER A 141 10.52 -10.66 -0.19
N PRO A 142 9.70 -9.60 -0.23
CA PRO A 142 8.32 -9.65 0.26
C PRO A 142 7.49 -10.73 -0.43
N THR A 143 7.72 -10.97 -1.71
CA THR A 143 7.04 -12.02 -2.49
C THR A 143 7.32 -13.43 -1.92
N LEU A 144 8.57 -13.74 -1.61
CA LEU A 144 8.94 -15.03 -1.00
C LEU A 144 8.42 -15.12 0.44
N ALA A 145 8.56 -14.06 1.23
CA ALA A 145 8.03 -14.02 2.59
C ALA A 145 6.51 -14.27 2.60
N GLY A 146 5.78 -13.63 1.70
CA GLY A 146 4.32 -13.78 1.56
C GLY A 146 3.87 -15.17 1.10
N ARG A 147 4.77 -16.03 0.56
CA ARG A 147 4.46 -17.38 0.08
C ARG A 147 5.02 -18.49 0.96
N ARG A 148 5.46 -18.19 2.16
CA ARG A 148 5.96 -19.19 3.11
C ARG A 148 4.82 -20.07 3.64
N ALA A 149 4.89 -21.37 3.42
CA ALA A 149 3.89 -22.35 3.87
C ALA A 149 3.88 -22.56 5.38
N ASP A 150 4.99 -22.25 6.08
CA ASP A 150 5.07 -22.27 7.53
C ASP A 150 4.39 -21.07 8.19
N VAL A 151 4.10 -20.01 7.43
CA VAL A 151 3.35 -18.82 7.88
C VAL A 151 1.91 -18.87 7.40
N PHE A 152 1.71 -19.07 6.10
CA PHE A 152 0.41 -18.95 5.43
C PHE A 152 -0.10 -20.30 4.93
N THR A 153 -1.32 -20.65 5.29
CA THR A 153 -2.00 -21.85 4.80
C THR A 153 -2.36 -21.63 3.32
N ASN A 154 -2.10 -22.62 2.45
CA ASN A 154 -2.32 -22.50 1.00
C ASN A 154 -1.76 -21.15 0.45
N PRO A 155 -0.44 -20.91 0.54
CA PRO A 155 0.14 -19.59 0.38
C PRO A 155 -0.01 -18.98 -1.04
N ASN A 156 -0.37 -19.77 -2.03
CA ASN A 156 -0.57 -19.33 -3.41
C ASN A 156 -2.02 -18.97 -3.74
N GLU A 157 -2.96 -19.23 -2.83
CA GLU A 157 -4.38 -18.90 -3.00
C GLU A 157 -4.69 -17.52 -2.43
N TYR A 158 -5.60 -16.80 -3.10
CA TYR A 158 -6.14 -15.55 -2.58
C TYR A 158 -7.21 -15.84 -1.55
N ASP A 159 -6.92 -15.52 -0.30
CA ASP A 159 -7.83 -15.75 0.83
C ASP A 159 -7.68 -14.64 1.88
N PRO A 160 -8.45 -13.55 1.78
CA PRO A 160 -8.33 -12.42 2.70
C PRO A 160 -8.68 -12.77 4.16
N TYR A 161 -9.46 -13.84 4.40
CA TYR A 161 -9.85 -14.23 5.76
C TYR A 161 -8.65 -14.65 6.63
N ARG A 162 -7.48 -14.93 6.01
CA ARG A 162 -6.25 -15.21 6.76
C ARG A 162 -5.75 -14.04 7.58
N PHE A 163 -6.13 -12.81 7.22
CA PHE A 163 -5.79 -11.59 7.94
C PHE A 163 -6.80 -11.21 9.03
N LEU A 164 -7.90 -11.95 9.14
CA LEU A 164 -8.96 -11.73 10.12
C LEU A 164 -8.84 -12.72 11.30
N ALA A 165 -9.38 -12.30 12.46
CA ALA A 165 -9.51 -13.19 13.60
C ALA A 165 -10.47 -14.36 13.27
N PRO A 166 -10.21 -15.56 13.76
CA PRO A 166 -9.15 -15.95 14.70
C PRO A 166 -7.82 -16.33 14.00
N ARG A 167 -7.75 -16.27 12.65
CA ARG A 167 -6.60 -16.81 11.92
C ARG A 167 -5.36 -15.93 12.06
N GLU A 168 -5.45 -14.66 11.72
CA GLU A 168 -4.39 -13.65 11.80
C GLU A 168 -2.98 -14.19 11.47
N GLU A 169 -2.88 -14.95 10.36
CA GLU A 169 -1.70 -15.74 10.00
C GLU A 169 -0.43 -14.88 9.86
N GLN A 170 -0.56 -13.62 9.46
CA GLN A 170 0.55 -12.65 9.37
C GLN A 170 1.23 -12.38 10.72
N ARG A 171 0.58 -12.71 11.84
CA ARG A 171 1.10 -12.52 13.19
C ARG A 171 1.85 -13.73 13.76
N LYS A 172 1.82 -14.89 13.06
CA LYS A 172 2.50 -16.11 13.54
C LYS A 172 3.99 -15.91 13.78
N PHE A 173 4.64 -15.12 12.94
CA PHE A 173 6.05 -14.80 13.06
C PHE A 173 6.29 -13.31 12.87
N SER A 174 7.23 -12.77 13.65
CA SER A 174 7.74 -11.42 13.40
C SER A 174 8.32 -11.36 11.97
N HIS A 175 7.90 -10.36 11.20
CA HIS A 175 8.31 -10.17 9.79
C HIS A 175 7.90 -11.32 8.84
N GLY A 176 6.93 -12.17 9.20
CA GLY A 176 6.36 -13.18 8.32
C GLY A 176 5.63 -12.57 7.11
N TRP A 177 5.14 -11.35 7.26
CA TRP A 177 4.54 -10.54 6.20
C TRP A 177 5.24 -9.19 6.09
N LEU A 178 5.62 -8.80 4.87
CA LEU A 178 6.43 -7.63 4.59
C LEU A 178 5.75 -6.67 3.58
N GLY A 179 4.42 -6.61 3.54
CA GLY A 179 3.68 -5.77 2.59
C GLY A 179 4.05 -4.29 2.65
N PHE A 180 4.41 -3.78 3.83
CA PHE A 180 4.91 -2.43 4.04
C PHE A 180 6.36 -2.40 4.57
N GLY A 181 7.11 -3.49 4.37
CA GLY A 181 8.44 -3.65 4.93
C GLY A 181 8.42 -3.90 6.44
N GLY A 182 9.54 -3.63 7.11
CA GLY A 182 9.66 -3.87 8.55
C GLY A 182 10.84 -3.11 9.18
N GLY A 183 10.84 -3.06 10.50
CA GLY A 183 11.89 -2.40 11.29
C GLY A 183 11.94 -0.89 11.06
N ARG A 184 13.15 -0.33 11.16
CA ARG A 184 13.40 1.12 11.04
C ARG A 184 12.96 1.73 9.71
N HIS A 185 12.90 0.93 8.64
CA HIS A 185 12.55 1.36 7.29
C HIS A 185 11.15 0.92 6.86
N ARG A 186 10.25 0.67 7.82
CA ARG A 186 8.84 0.42 7.52
C ARG A 186 8.22 1.62 6.82
N CYS A 187 7.29 1.35 5.91
CA CYS A 187 6.58 2.40 5.18
C CYS A 187 5.84 3.35 6.14
N ILE A 188 6.14 4.65 6.04
CA ILE A 188 5.45 5.67 6.83
C ILE A 188 4.04 5.97 6.30
N GLY A 189 3.77 5.64 5.02
CA GLY A 189 2.50 5.86 4.34
C GLY A 189 1.48 4.73 4.47
N GLU A 190 1.73 3.71 5.28
CA GLU A 190 0.86 2.53 5.41
C GLU A 190 -0.59 2.89 5.71
N ASN A 191 -0.84 3.70 6.73
CA ASN A 191 -2.20 4.12 7.10
C ASN A 191 -2.87 4.93 5.98
N PHE A 192 -2.12 5.80 5.32
CA PHE A 192 -2.62 6.57 4.18
C PHE A 192 -2.96 5.68 2.98
N ALA A 193 -2.11 4.70 2.67
CA ALA A 193 -2.33 3.75 1.59
C ALA A 193 -3.62 2.94 1.81
N TYR A 194 -3.81 2.39 3.01
CA TYR A 194 -5.06 1.69 3.34
C TYR A 194 -6.28 2.60 3.25
N MET A 195 -6.19 3.80 3.80
CA MET A 195 -7.30 4.77 3.73
C MET A 195 -7.65 5.09 2.27
N GLN A 196 -6.67 5.40 1.44
CA GLN A 196 -6.85 5.75 0.03
C GLN A 196 -7.45 4.57 -0.75
N ILE A 197 -6.86 3.39 -0.66
CA ILE A 197 -7.30 2.21 -1.42
C ILE A 197 -8.70 1.77 -0.95
N LYS A 198 -8.96 1.73 0.35
CA LYS A 198 -10.27 1.39 0.90
C LYS A 198 -11.34 2.39 0.47
N THR A 199 -11.04 3.69 0.45
CA THR A 199 -11.97 4.72 -0.03
C THR A 199 -12.34 4.52 -1.50
N ILE A 200 -11.35 4.26 -2.36
CA ILE A 200 -11.57 4.00 -3.78
C ILE A 200 -12.47 2.76 -3.96
N TRP A 201 -12.14 1.65 -3.31
CA TRP A 201 -12.89 0.41 -3.44
C TRP A 201 -14.26 0.48 -2.80
N ALA A 202 -14.42 1.15 -1.65
CA ALA A 202 -15.73 1.42 -1.06
C ALA A 202 -16.61 2.22 -2.03
N TYR A 203 -16.08 3.25 -2.67
CA TYR A 203 -16.81 4.02 -3.68
C TYR A 203 -17.19 3.16 -4.90
N LEU A 204 -16.25 2.37 -5.42
CA LEU A 204 -16.50 1.50 -6.58
C LEU A 204 -17.57 0.45 -6.27
N LEU A 205 -17.46 -0.26 -5.15
CA LEU A 205 -18.41 -1.30 -4.74
C LEU A 205 -19.82 -0.76 -4.51
N ARG A 206 -19.92 0.45 -3.98
CA ARG A 206 -21.22 1.09 -3.72
C ARG A 206 -21.92 1.55 -4.98
N ASN A 207 -21.20 1.96 -5.99
CA ASN A 207 -21.76 2.60 -7.17
C ASN A 207 -21.80 1.72 -8.41
N PHE A 208 -20.99 0.65 -8.46
CA PHE A 208 -20.81 -0.14 -9.67
C PHE A 208 -20.90 -1.64 -9.39
N GLU A 209 -21.39 -2.36 -10.38
CA GLU A 209 -21.19 -3.78 -10.56
C GLU A 209 -20.02 -3.95 -11.50
N LEU A 210 -19.05 -4.76 -11.11
CA LEU A 210 -17.78 -4.92 -11.80
C LEU A 210 -17.58 -6.39 -12.17
N GLU A 211 -17.10 -6.64 -13.38
CA GLU A 211 -16.78 -7.97 -13.88
C GLU A 211 -15.46 -7.93 -14.64
N MET A 212 -14.55 -8.85 -14.33
CA MET A 212 -13.29 -8.96 -15.05
C MET A 212 -13.48 -9.71 -16.36
N GLU A 213 -12.93 -9.16 -17.46
CA GLU A 213 -12.82 -9.86 -18.72
C GLU A 213 -11.48 -10.59 -18.80
N GLY A 214 -11.55 -11.88 -19.14
CA GLY A 214 -10.34 -12.72 -19.21
C GLY A 214 -9.90 -13.27 -17.86
N GLY A 215 -8.64 -13.67 -17.78
CA GLY A 215 -8.02 -14.20 -16.58
C GLY A 215 -7.21 -13.17 -15.82
N LEU A 216 -6.65 -13.58 -14.67
CA LEU A 216 -5.72 -12.74 -13.93
C LEU A 216 -4.48 -12.42 -14.81
N PRO A 217 -4.15 -11.12 -14.98
CA PRO A 217 -3.02 -10.74 -15.81
C PRO A 217 -1.69 -11.16 -15.18
N GLN A 218 -0.65 -11.27 -16.00
CA GLN A 218 0.70 -11.53 -15.52
C GLN A 218 1.31 -10.26 -14.91
N PRO A 219 2.15 -10.39 -13.86
CA PRO A 219 2.92 -9.28 -13.32
C PRO A 219 3.95 -8.77 -14.34
N ASN A 220 4.09 -7.47 -14.46
CA ASN A 220 5.14 -6.85 -15.27
C ASN A 220 6.41 -6.65 -14.43
N TYR A 221 7.34 -7.58 -14.54
CA TYR A 221 8.63 -7.51 -13.83
C TYR A 221 9.68 -6.60 -14.48
N GLU A 222 9.37 -5.99 -15.62
CA GLU A 222 10.24 -4.98 -16.26
C GLU A 222 10.10 -3.61 -15.59
N ALA A 223 9.03 -3.40 -14.83
CA ALA A 223 8.79 -2.17 -14.10
C ALA A 223 9.40 -2.20 -12.69
N LEU A 224 9.91 -1.05 -12.23
CA LEU A 224 10.42 -0.89 -10.85
C LEU A 224 9.35 -1.18 -9.81
N VAL A 225 8.11 -0.78 -10.08
CA VAL A 225 6.93 -1.07 -9.26
C VAL A 225 6.10 -2.09 -10.02
N VAL A 226 6.09 -3.33 -9.54
CA VAL A 226 5.54 -4.48 -10.25
C VAL A 226 4.01 -4.44 -10.23
N GLY A 227 3.43 -3.95 -11.31
CA GLY A 227 1.99 -3.99 -11.59
C GLY A 227 1.60 -5.09 -12.56
N PRO A 228 0.31 -5.25 -12.86
CA PRO A 228 -0.13 -6.12 -13.95
C PRO A 228 0.18 -5.49 -15.32
N HIS A 229 0.35 -6.32 -16.35
CA HIS A 229 0.41 -5.82 -17.72
C HIS A 229 -0.91 -5.12 -18.07
N HIS A 230 -0.87 -3.80 -18.34
CA HIS A 230 -2.05 -2.95 -18.52
C HIS A 230 -2.98 -3.41 -19.67
N HIS A 231 -2.43 -3.96 -20.74
CA HIS A 231 -3.19 -4.49 -21.88
C HIS A 231 -3.87 -5.84 -21.62
N GLN A 232 -3.77 -6.37 -20.40
CA GLN A 232 -4.47 -7.58 -19.95
C GLN A 232 -5.51 -7.28 -18.85
N CYS A 233 -5.70 -6.01 -18.49
CA CYS A 233 -6.57 -5.59 -17.40
C CYS A 233 -7.84 -4.95 -17.94
N PHE A 234 -8.82 -5.77 -18.32
CA PHE A 234 -10.10 -5.28 -18.80
C PHE A 234 -11.20 -5.60 -17.79
N VAL A 235 -11.97 -4.58 -17.43
CA VAL A 235 -13.07 -4.69 -16.49
C VAL A 235 -14.33 -4.07 -17.11
N LYS A 236 -15.39 -4.85 -17.20
CA LYS A 236 -16.73 -4.36 -17.50
C LYS A 236 -17.32 -3.74 -16.24
N TYR A 237 -18.06 -2.68 -16.41
CA TYR A 237 -18.78 -2.07 -15.31
C TYR A 237 -20.19 -1.67 -15.70
N LYS A 238 -21.08 -1.75 -14.70
CA LYS A 238 -22.45 -1.24 -14.80
C LYS A 238 -22.72 -0.39 -13.56
N ARG A 239 -23.19 0.84 -13.76
CA ARG A 239 -23.59 1.69 -12.65
C ARG A 239 -24.85 1.11 -11.99
N ARG A 240 -24.84 1.03 -10.66
CA ARG A 240 -26.04 0.62 -9.89
C ARG A 240 -27.14 1.65 -10.05
N ALA A 241 -28.40 1.19 -10.10
CA ALA A 241 -29.58 2.07 -10.19
C ALA A 241 -29.69 2.99 -8.95
N ALA A 242 -29.29 2.49 -7.78
CA ALA A 242 -29.12 3.25 -6.56
C ALA A 242 -27.80 2.84 -5.89
N PRO A 243 -27.01 3.78 -5.33
CA PRO A 243 -25.85 3.47 -4.49
C PRO A 243 -26.28 2.65 -3.26
N LEU A 244 -25.33 1.83 -2.74
CA LEU A 244 -25.55 1.08 -1.49
C LEU A 244 -25.57 2.02 -0.29
#